data_01777edda89bfc3639e05af20c7e34a6
#
_entry.id   01777edda89bfc3639e05af20c7e34a6
#
_cell.length_a   1.000
_cell.length_b   1.000
_cell.length_c   1.000
_cell.angle_alpha   90.00
_cell.angle_beta   90.00
_cell.angle_gamma   90.00
#
_symmetry.space_group_name_H-M   'P 1'
#
loop_
_entity.id
_entity.type
_entity.pdbx_description
1 polymer ?
#
loop_
_entity_poly.entity_id
_entity_poly.type
_entity_poly.pdbx_seq_one_letter_code
_entity_poly.pdbx_strand_id
1 'polypeptide(L)'
;VKTPGTYTLSAFATVFHALYMAGGTNDIGTLRNIKVYRNNRLITTVDIYDYILNGKLTGNVRLADNDVVVVGPYDCLVNVTGKVKRPMFYEMKPNESIASLLKYTGGFTGDAYKKAVRVNRKNGKEYSAYNVEEFDFASFHVADGDSVSVDSIMARYANTVEVKGAVFRPGMYNLGEQVNSVRSLIE
;
A
#
# COMPACT_ATOMS: atom_id res chain seq x y z
N VAL A 1 1.76 -10.21 19.58
CA VAL A 1 3.15 -10.67 19.35
C VAL A 1 3.18 -12.19 19.18
N LYS A 2 4.21 -12.73 18.57
CA LYS A 2 4.36 -14.18 18.33
C LYS A 2 4.60 -14.92 19.63
N THR A 3 5.49 -14.42 20.48
CA THR A 3 5.85 -15.03 21.76
C THR A 3 5.64 -14.03 22.89
N PRO A 4 4.44 -13.99 23.49
CA PRO A 4 4.20 -13.13 24.64
C PRO A 4 4.92 -13.68 25.88
N GLY A 5 5.47 -12.78 26.72
CA GLY A 5 6.20 -13.19 27.92
C GLY A 5 6.97 -12.06 28.56
N THR A 6 7.72 -12.39 29.60
CA THR A 6 8.65 -11.47 30.27
C THR A 6 10.05 -11.71 29.74
N TYR A 7 10.75 -10.65 29.37
CA TYR A 7 12.07 -10.70 28.76
C TYR A 7 13.08 -9.93 29.60
N THR A 8 14.24 -10.52 29.78
CA THR A 8 15.42 -9.82 30.32
C THR A 8 16.16 -9.19 29.15
N LEU A 9 16.24 -7.88 29.14
CA LEU A 9 16.86 -7.09 28.07
C LEU A 9 18.04 -6.29 28.61
N SER A 10 18.92 -5.84 27.70
CA SER A 10 19.98 -4.90 28.02
C SER A 10 19.39 -3.59 28.56
N ALA A 11 20.15 -2.92 29.46
CA ALA A 11 19.79 -1.60 29.98
C ALA A 11 19.63 -0.51 28.90
N PHE A 12 20.09 -0.75 27.68
CA PHE A 12 19.95 0.14 26.54
C PHE A 12 18.84 -0.28 25.57
N ALA A 13 18.07 -1.32 25.92
CA ALA A 13 17.03 -1.83 25.04
C ALA A 13 15.90 -0.82 24.85
N THR A 14 15.35 -0.82 23.66
CA THR A 14 14.20 -0.01 23.25
C THR A 14 13.01 -0.89 22.94
N VAL A 15 11.87 -0.28 22.61
CA VAL A 15 10.65 -1.01 22.23
C VAL A 15 10.89 -1.98 21.06
N PHE A 16 11.70 -1.58 20.05
CA PHE A 16 12.05 -2.46 18.94
C PHE A 16 12.83 -3.70 19.39
N HIS A 17 13.73 -3.58 20.35
CA HIS A 17 14.45 -4.74 20.90
C HIS A 17 13.49 -5.72 21.59
N ALA A 18 12.53 -5.21 22.36
CA ALA A 18 11.53 -6.04 23.00
C ALA A 18 10.64 -6.75 21.98
N LEU A 19 10.20 -6.05 20.93
CA LEU A 19 9.42 -6.64 19.85
C LEU A 19 10.22 -7.72 19.09
N TYR A 20 11.50 -7.46 18.81
CA TYR A 20 12.38 -8.43 18.19
C TYR A 20 12.52 -9.71 19.02
N MET A 21 12.74 -9.57 20.33
CA MET A 21 12.83 -10.70 21.27
C MET A 21 11.51 -11.50 21.33
N ALA A 22 10.36 -10.81 21.22
CA ALA A 22 9.04 -11.44 21.16
C ALA A 22 8.71 -12.06 19.79
N GLY A 23 9.66 -12.09 18.84
CA GLY A 23 9.50 -12.63 17.50
C GLY A 23 8.66 -11.76 16.56
N GLY A 24 8.46 -10.47 16.90
CA GLY A 24 7.62 -9.53 16.16
C GLY A 24 6.13 -9.66 16.48
N THR A 25 5.31 -8.98 15.69
CA THR A 25 3.85 -9.09 15.78
C THR A 25 3.37 -10.38 15.10
N ASN A 26 2.21 -10.88 15.50
CA ASN A 26 1.49 -11.93 14.79
C ASN A 26 0.53 -11.32 13.76
N ASP A 27 -0.22 -12.15 13.04
CA ASP A 27 -1.06 -11.74 11.91
C ASP A 27 -2.20 -10.77 12.30
N ILE A 28 -2.61 -10.76 13.56
CA ILE A 28 -3.65 -9.84 14.08
C ILE A 28 -3.07 -8.66 14.86
N GLY A 29 -1.76 -8.65 15.09
CA GLY A 29 -1.09 -7.62 15.90
C GLY A 29 -0.87 -6.33 15.12
N THR A 30 -1.28 -5.20 15.73
CA THR A 30 -1.04 -3.88 15.13
C THR A 30 0.45 -3.56 15.00
N LEU A 31 0.82 -2.92 13.90
CA LEU A 31 2.13 -2.31 13.67
C LEU A 31 2.10 -0.80 13.93
N ARG A 32 0.92 -0.20 14.12
CA ARG A 32 0.72 1.23 14.11
C ARG A 32 0.27 1.82 15.45
N ASN A 33 -0.07 0.96 16.43
CA ASN A 33 -0.56 1.37 17.73
C ASN A 33 0.02 0.50 18.84
N ILE A 34 1.36 0.42 18.93
CA ILE A 34 2.07 -0.34 19.95
C ILE A 34 2.28 0.58 21.14
N LYS A 35 1.71 0.22 22.29
CA LYS A 35 1.68 1.05 23.49
C LYS A 35 2.73 0.59 24.50
N VAL A 36 3.37 1.53 25.17
CA VAL A 36 4.29 1.26 26.28
C VAL A 36 3.74 1.88 27.55
N TYR A 37 3.60 1.06 28.57
CA TYR A 37 3.14 1.47 29.90
C TYR A 37 4.27 1.34 30.92
N ARG A 38 4.39 2.34 31.78
CA ARG A 38 5.26 2.37 32.95
C ARG A 38 4.44 2.77 34.18
N ASN A 39 4.47 1.94 35.21
CA ASN A 39 3.67 2.17 36.42
C ASN A 39 2.18 2.46 36.10
N ASN A 40 1.59 1.67 35.19
CA ASN A 40 0.21 1.80 34.69
C ASN A 40 -0.11 3.10 33.97
N ARG A 41 0.90 3.88 33.59
CA ARG A 41 0.74 5.09 32.75
C ARG A 41 1.25 4.85 31.34
N LEU A 42 0.48 5.30 30.36
CA LEU A 42 0.94 5.28 28.96
C LEU A 42 2.11 6.26 28.81
N ILE A 43 3.27 5.75 28.40
CA ILE A 43 4.48 6.54 28.18
C ILE A 43 4.58 6.98 26.74
N THR A 44 4.33 6.04 25.80
CA THR A 44 4.45 6.31 24.37
C THR A 44 3.61 5.33 23.57
N THR A 45 3.37 5.72 22.31
CA THR A 45 2.80 4.85 21.27
C THR A 45 3.78 4.82 20.09
N VAL A 46 4.09 3.62 19.62
CA VAL A 46 5.03 3.40 18.50
C VAL A 46 4.23 3.06 17.25
N ASP A 47 4.56 3.73 16.15
CA ASP A 47 4.09 3.42 14.80
C ASP A 47 5.27 2.93 13.96
N ILE A 48 5.29 1.64 13.64
CA ILE A 48 6.38 1.03 12.87
C ILE A 48 6.38 1.52 11.42
N TYR A 49 5.24 1.95 10.88
CA TYR A 49 5.18 2.51 9.51
C TYR A 49 6.02 3.77 9.37
N ASP A 50 6.06 4.63 10.39
CA ASP A 50 6.93 5.81 10.40
C ASP A 50 8.42 5.41 10.27
N TYR A 51 8.81 4.31 10.91
CA TYR A 51 10.16 3.78 10.78
C TYR A 51 10.42 3.20 9.39
N ILE A 52 9.54 2.31 8.91
CA ILE A 52 9.73 1.60 7.62
C ILE A 52 9.72 2.58 6.43
N LEU A 53 8.84 3.58 6.48
CA LEU A 53 8.59 4.47 5.34
C LEU A 53 9.45 5.75 5.39
N ASN A 54 9.71 6.26 6.58
CA ASN A 54 10.35 7.57 6.78
C ASN A 54 11.67 7.49 7.53
N GLY A 55 12.09 6.30 8.01
CA GLY A 55 13.27 6.12 8.84
C GLY A 55 13.17 6.76 10.24
N LYS A 56 11.94 7.14 10.67
CA LYS A 56 11.72 7.85 11.93
C LYS A 56 11.41 6.85 13.05
N LEU A 57 12.19 6.90 14.12
CA LEU A 57 12.00 6.09 15.34
C LEU A 57 11.04 6.78 16.33
N THR A 58 9.96 7.37 15.83
CA THR A 58 8.99 8.07 16.66
C THR A 58 8.38 7.13 17.69
N GLY A 59 8.43 7.52 18.97
CA GLY A 59 7.90 6.72 20.07
C GLY A 59 8.77 5.54 20.52
N ASN A 60 9.89 5.25 19.85
CA ASN A 60 10.81 4.19 20.25
C ASN A 60 11.68 4.61 21.43
N VAL A 61 11.10 4.55 22.62
CA VAL A 61 11.78 4.93 23.86
C VAL A 61 12.65 3.80 24.41
N ARG A 62 13.63 4.18 25.24
CA ARG A 62 14.38 3.24 26.07
C ARG A 62 13.45 2.65 27.13
N LEU A 63 13.48 1.35 27.26
CA LEU A 63 12.71 0.63 28.26
C LEU A 63 13.39 0.69 29.64
N ALA A 64 12.57 0.69 30.67
CA ALA A 64 12.97 0.56 32.06
C ALA A 64 12.37 -0.73 32.67
N ASP A 65 12.82 -1.06 33.86
CA ASP A 65 12.31 -2.24 34.57
C ASP A 65 10.80 -2.14 34.77
N ASN A 66 10.13 -3.25 34.58
CA ASN A 66 8.66 -3.40 34.66
C ASN A 66 7.85 -2.58 33.64
N ASP A 67 8.47 -2.10 32.56
CA ASP A 67 7.71 -1.57 31.43
C ASP A 67 6.93 -2.69 30.75
N VAL A 68 5.71 -2.37 30.36
CA VAL A 68 4.82 -3.29 29.64
C VAL A 68 4.60 -2.79 28.22
N VAL A 69 5.02 -3.58 27.24
CA VAL A 69 4.79 -3.31 25.81
C VAL A 69 3.53 -4.07 25.39
N VAL A 70 2.50 -3.35 24.99
CA VAL A 70 1.21 -3.90 24.58
C VAL A 70 1.04 -3.76 23.08
N VAL A 71 0.90 -4.90 22.40
CA VAL A 71 0.52 -4.98 20.98
C VAL A 71 -0.93 -5.46 20.92
N GLY A 72 -1.84 -4.56 20.62
CA GLY A 72 -3.25 -4.87 20.40
C GLY A 72 -3.51 -5.46 19.01
N PRO A 73 -4.77 -5.73 18.63
CA PRO A 73 -5.15 -6.04 17.27
C PRO A 73 -5.05 -4.80 16.37
N TYR A 74 -4.97 -5.01 15.05
CA TYR A 74 -5.13 -3.92 14.08
C TYR A 74 -6.59 -3.46 14.03
N ASP A 75 -6.80 -2.20 13.64
CA ASP A 75 -8.15 -1.62 13.53
C ASP A 75 -8.68 -1.70 12.08
N CYS A 76 -7.82 -1.50 11.09
CA CYS A 76 -8.20 -1.46 9.68
C CYS A 76 -7.11 -2.11 8.82
N LEU A 77 -7.46 -3.17 8.11
CA LEU A 77 -6.57 -3.88 7.21
C LEU A 77 -7.12 -3.84 5.78
N VAL A 78 -6.32 -3.32 4.85
CA VAL A 78 -6.68 -3.15 3.44
C VAL A 78 -5.78 -4.01 2.57
N ASN A 79 -6.38 -4.79 1.67
CA ASN A 79 -5.65 -5.58 0.69
C ASN A 79 -5.38 -4.75 -0.57
N VAL A 80 -4.14 -4.68 -1.03
CA VAL A 80 -3.78 -3.99 -2.28
C VAL A 80 -3.22 -4.97 -3.28
N THR A 81 -3.78 -4.96 -4.47
CA THR A 81 -3.42 -5.86 -5.58
C THR A 81 -3.20 -5.10 -6.88
N GLY A 82 -2.67 -5.78 -7.89
CA GLY A 82 -2.48 -5.23 -9.24
C GLY A 82 -1.20 -4.42 -9.40
N LYS A 83 -1.26 -3.34 -10.16
CA LYS A 83 -0.10 -2.62 -10.69
C LYS A 83 0.45 -1.55 -9.74
N VAL A 84 0.79 -1.98 -8.52
CA VAL A 84 1.54 -1.20 -7.53
C VAL A 84 2.90 -1.86 -7.26
N LYS A 85 3.87 -1.09 -6.76
CA LYS A 85 5.22 -1.61 -6.53
C LYS A 85 5.30 -2.67 -5.44
N ARG A 86 4.44 -2.58 -4.41
CA ARG A 86 4.38 -3.52 -3.28
C ARG A 86 2.93 -3.91 -3.00
N PRO A 87 2.37 -4.89 -3.75
CA PRO A 87 1.04 -5.42 -3.48
C PRO A 87 1.09 -6.30 -2.23
N MET A 88 0.32 -5.93 -1.20
CA MET A 88 0.22 -6.66 0.06
C MET A 88 -0.93 -6.11 0.91
N PHE A 89 -1.10 -6.65 2.12
CA PHE A 89 -1.98 -6.06 3.11
C PHE A 89 -1.31 -4.88 3.83
N TYR A 90 -2.08 -3.80 4.01
CA TYR A 90 -1.64 -2.60 4.72
C TYR A 90 -2.57 -2.29 5.88
N GLU A 91 -1.98 -2.04 7.05
CA GLU A 91 -2.71 -1.52 8.18
C GLU A 91 -2.89 -0.01 8.04
N MET A 92 -4.14 0.43 7.99
CA MET A 92 -4.50 1.84 7.82
C MET A 92 -5.01 2.42 9.12
N LYS A 93 -4.77 3.71 9.34
CA LYS A 93 -5.39 4.46 10.44
C LYS A 93 -6.75 5.01 10.00
N PRO A 94 -7.67 5.26 10.95
CA PRO A 94 -8.88 6.01 10.66
C PRO A 94 -8.54 7.33 9.95
N ASN A 95 -9.30 7.69 8.94
CA ASN A 95 -9.11 8.89 8.11
C ASN A 95 -7.91 8.88 7.14
N GLU A 96 -7.18 7.79 7.01
CA GLU A 96 -6.23 7.67 5.91
C GLU A 96 -6.95 7.34 4.59
N SER A 97 -6.43 7.90 3.51
CA SER A 97 -7.06 7.86 2.19
C SER A 97 -6.33 6.91 1.23
N ILE A 98 -6.90 6.71 0.05
CA ILE A 98 -6.24 6.02 -1.07
C ILE A 98 -4.87 6.65 -1.39
N ALA A 99 -4.73 7.98 -1.30
CA ALA A 99 -3.44 8.64 -1.53
C ALA A 99 -2.38 8.18 -0.52
N SER A 100 -2.74 8.05 0.76
CA SER A 100 -1.85 7.52 1.81
C SER A 100 -1.49 6.06 1.54
N LEU A 101 -2.48 5.25 1.18
CA LEU A 101 -2.29 3.83 0.84
C LEU A 101 -1.32 3.67 -0.34
N LEU A 102 -1.51 4.42 -1.42
CA LEU A 102 -0.63 4.40 -2.58
C LEU A 102 0.80 4.83 -2.23
N LYS A 103 0.99 5.78 -1.31
CA LYS A 103 2.30 6.13 -0.80
C LYS A 103 2.97 4.94 -0.08
N TYR A 104 2.21 4.18 0.71
CA TYR A 104 2.71 3.00 1.42
C TYR A 104 3.11 1.86 0.47
N THR A 105 2.38 1.69 -0.63
CA THR A 105 2.74 0.72 -1.68
C THR A 105 4.00 1.09 -2.45
N GLY A 106 4.55 2.29 -2.27
CA GLY A 106 5.66 2.83 -3.05
C GLY A 106 5.23 3.39 -4.40
N GLY A 107 3.93 3.54 -4.63
CA GLY A 107 3.34 4.07 -5.86
C GLY A 107 3.06 3.00 -6.92
N PHE A 108 2.68 3.48 -8.09
CA PHE A 108 2.31 2.69 -9.25
C PHE A 108 3.52 2.07 -9.97
N THR A 109 3.30 0.95 -10.65
CA THR A 109 4.24 0.43 -11.64
C THR A 109 4.19 1.25 -12.94
N GLY A 110 5.17 1.04 -13.83
CA GLY A 110 5.25 1.79 -15.10
C GLY A 110 4.06 1.54 -16.03
N ASP A 111 3.48 0.36 -15.96
CA ASP A 111 2.36 -0.12 -16.78
C ASP A 111 0.99 0.02 -16.09
N ALA A 112 0.93 0.73 -14.95
CA ALA A 112 -0.30 0.94 -14.21
C ALA A 112 -1.21 1.99 -14.87
N TYR A 113 -2.52 1.75 -14.83
CA TYR A 113 -3.53 2.76 -15.13
C TYR A 113 -3.70 3.69 -13.91
N LYS A 114 -3.09 4.87 -13.96
CA LYS A 114 -2.96 5.79 -12.81
C LYS A 114 -4.17 6.69 -12.58
N LYS A 115 -5.12 6.71 -13.51
CA LYS A 115 -6.27 7.63 -13.48
C LYS A 115 -7.38 7.21 -12.54
N ALA A 116 -7.46 5.91 -12.23
CA ALA A 116 -8.46 5.39 -11.30
C ALA A 116 -7.94 4.11 -10.62
N VAL A 117 -8.46 3.85 -9.43
CA VAL A 117 -8.32 2.58 -8.72
C VAL A 117 -9.70 2.01 -8.42
N ARG A 118 -9.80 0.69 -8.38
CA ARG A 118 -11.05 0.01 -8.00
C ARG A 118 -10.97 -0.39 -6.53
N VAL A 119 -11.99 -0.03 -5.77
CA VAL A 119 -12.15 -0.42 -4.37
C VAL A 119 -13.38 -1.29 -4.21
N ASN A 120 -13.20 -2.49 -3.71
CA ASN A 120 -14.29 -3.39 -3.35
C ASN A 120 -14.41 -3.40 -1.82
N ARG A 121 -15.55 -2.94 -1.32
CA ARG A 121 -15.88 -2.82 0.12
C ARG A 121 -16.96 -3.81 0.50
N LYS A 122 -16.79 -4.47 1.63
CA LYS A 122 -17.80 -5.34 2.23
C LYS A 122 -18.69 -4.51 3.17
N ASN A 123 -20.00 -4.58 2.99
CA ASN A 123 -20.96 -3.86 3.85
C ASN A 123 -21.73 -4.78 4.81
N GLY A 124 -21.24 -6.01 5.02
CA GLY A 124 -21.87 -7.01 5.90
C GLY A 124 -22.91 -7.90 5.20
N LYS A 125 -23.42 -7.51 4.03
CA LYS A 125 -24.40 -8.29 3.22
C LYS A 125 -23.88 -8.53 1.80
N GLU A 126 -23.28 -7.55 1.20
CA GLU A 126 -22.88 -7.53 -0.21
C GLU A 126 -21.56 -6.80 -0.39
N TYR A 127 -21.05 -6.83 -1.61
CA TYR A 127 -19.88 -6.06 -2.01
C TYR A 127 -20.33 -4.79 -2.70
N SER A 128 -19.75 -3.65 -2.31
CA SER A 128 -19.89 -2.39 -3.03
C SER A 128 -18.59 -2.12 -3.79
N ALA A 129 -18.70 -1.89 -5.10
CA ALA A 129 -17.56 -1.54 -5.94
C ALA A 129 -17.53 -0.03 -6.19
N TYR A 130 -16.37 0.58 -5.97
CA TYR A 130 -16.12 2.00 -6.22
C TYR A 130 -15.01 2.13 -7.24
N ASN A 131 -15.22 3.00 -8.22
CA ASN A 131 -14.18 3.49 -9.11
C ASN A 131 -13.74 4.85 -8.59
N VAL A 132 -12.57 4.90 -7.96
CA VAL A 132 -12.04 6.14 -7.35
C VAL A 132 -11.10 6.76 -8.36
N GLU A 133 -11.44 7.95 -8.82
CA GLU A 133 -10.64 8.73 -9.78
C GLU A 133 -9.43 9.40 -9.10
N GLU A 134 -8.42 9.75 -9.87
CA GLU A 134 -7.15 10.32 -9.38
C GLU A 134 -7.37 11.56 -8.48
N PHE A 135 -8.33 12.42 -8.82
CA PHE A 135 -8.64 13.63 -8.06
C PHE A 135 -9.32 13.35 -6.71
N ASP A 136 -9.93 12.16 -6.55
CA ASP A 136 -10.60 11.73 -5.31
C ASP A 136 -9.69 10.90 -4.39
N PHE A 137 -8.47 10.57 -4.80
CA PHE A 137 -7.57 9.74 -3.99
C PHE A 137 -7.28 10.31 -2.60
N ALA A 138 -7.26 11.62 -2.46
CA ALA A 138 -7.02 12.29 -1.18
C ALA A 138 -8.26 12.33 -0.28
N SER A 139 -9.46 12.33 -0.86
CA SER A 139 -10.73 12.43 -0.15
C SER A 139 -11.38 11.08 0.15
N PHE A 140 -11.09 10.05 -0.64
CA PHE A 140 -11.66 8.72 -0.44
C PHE A 140 -10.94 7.99 0.69
N HIS A 141 -11.62 7.81 1.82
CA HIS A 141 -11.11 7.09 2.99
C HIS A 141 -11.34 5.59 2.86
N VAL A 142 -10.31 4.82 3.15
CA VAL A 142 -10.38 3.36 3.16
C VAL A 142 -11.05 2.86 4.44
N ALA A 143 -11.62 1.67 4.38
CA ALA A 143 -12.26 1.00 5.50
C ALA A 143 -11.68 -0.41 5.70
N ASP A 144 -11.90 -0.97 6.87
CA ASP A 144 -11.45 -2.33 7.18
C ASP A 144 -12.05 -3.36 6.22
N GLY A 145 -11.19 -4.25 5.73
CA GLY A 145 -11.56 -5.28 4.77
C GLY A 145 -11.71 -4.81 3.33
N ASP A 146 -11.39 -3.54 3.01
CA ASP A 146 -11.37 -3.06 1.63
C ASP A 146 -10.32 -3.82 0.81
N SER A 147 -10.65 -4.08 -0.45
CA SER A 147 -9.73 -4.60 -1.45
C SER A 147 -9.55 -3.56 -2.55
N VAL A 148 -8.34 -3.03 -2.66
CA VAL A 148 -7.96 -2.01 -3.64
C VAL A 148 -7.18 -2.68 -4.76
N SER A 149 -7.64 -2.52 -6.00
CA SER A 149 -6.96 -3.05 -7.18
C SER A 149 -6.59 -1.94 -8.15
N VAL A 150 -5.38 -2.04 -8.69
CA VAL A 150 -4.87 -1.11 -9.72
C VAL A 150 -4.73 -1.87 -11.03
N ASP A 151 -5.47 -1.42 -12.04
CA ASP A 151 -5.45 -2.05 -13.36
C ASP A 151 -4.20 -1.64 -14.17
N SER A 152 -3.89 -2.40 -15.21
CA SER A 152 -2.87 -2.04 -16.19
C SER A 152 -3.43 -1.11 -17.25
N ILE A 153 -2.55 -0.36 -17.93
CA ILE A 153 -2.88 0.30 -19.19
C ILE A 153 -3.27 -0.74 -20.24
N MET A 154 -4.03 -0.32 -21.24
CA MET A 154 -4.40 -1.20 -22.34
C MET A 154 -3.16 -1.66 -23.11
N ALA A 155 -3.11 -2.95 -23.46
CA ALA A 155 -2.03 -3.53 -24.27
C ALA A 155 -2.20 -3.17 -25.75
N ARG A 156 -2.22 -1.88 -26.06
CA ARG A 156 -2.29 -1.37 -27.44
C ARG A 156 -1.42 -0.13 -27.60
N TYR A 157 -0.89 0.03 -28.80
CA TYR A 157 -0.19 1.27 -29.15
C TYR A 157 -1.22 2.34 -29.52
N ALA A 158 -1.08 3.54 -28.96
CA ALA A 158 -1.98 4.66 -29.25
C ALA A 158 -1.71 5.34 -30.61
N ASN A 159 -0.50 5.18 -31.11
CA ASN A 159 0.03 5.88 -32.28
C ASN A 159 0.41 4.92 -33.43
N THR A 160 -0.33 3.83 -33.60
CA THR A 160 -0.05 2.89 -34.68
C THR A 160 -1.28 2.65 -35.55
N VAL A 161 -1.03 2.29 -36.80
CA VAL A 161 -2.01 1.79 -37.74
C VAL A 161 -1.55 0.43 -38.24
N GLU A 162 -2.48 -0.50 -38.37
CA GLU A 162 -2.20 -1.83 -38.93
C GLU A 162 -2.62 -1.89 -40.39
N VAL A 163 -1.70 -2.31 -41.26
CA VAL A 163 -1.93 -2.52 -42.68
C VAL A 163 -2.02 -4.02 -42.95
N LYS A 164 -3.15 -4.45 -43.50
CA LYS A 164 -3.42 -5.84 -43.86
C LYS A 164 -3.87 -5.96 -45.34
N GLY A 165 -3.72 -7.14 -45.89
CA GLY A 165 -4.21 -7.47 -47.22
C GLY A 165 -3.10 -7.58 -48.28
N ALA A 166 -3.46 -7.34 -49.54
CA ALA A 166 -2.55 -7.46 -50.69
C ALA A 166 -1.64 -6.21 -50.80
N VAL A 167 -0.75 -6.03 -49.85
CA VAL A 167 0.26 -4.94 -49.81
C VAL A 167 1.65 -5.55 -49.73
N PHE A 168 2.68 -4.79 -50.20
CA PHE A 168 4.07 -5.25 -50.22
C PHE A 168 4.61 -5.60 -48.81
N ARG A 169 4.23 -4.83 -47.79
CA ARG A 169 4.68 -5.04 -46.40
C ARG A 169 3.51 -4.88 -45.43
N PRO A 170 2.74 -5.92 -45.20
CA PRO A 170 1.73 -5.88 -44.12
C PRO A 170 2.40 -5.79 -42.77
N GLY A 171 1.78 -5.04 -41.80
CA GLY A 171 2.33 -4.88 -40.45
C GLY A 171 1.81 -3.66 -39.75
N MET A 172 2.42 -3.37 -38.61
CA MET A 172 2.10 -2.20 -37.78
C MET A 172 3.07 -1.05 -38.09
N TYR A 173 2.53 0.12 -38.34
CA TYR A 173 3.28 1.34 -38.66
C TYR A 173 2.96 2.44 -37.65
N ASN A 174 3.99 3.21 -37.27
CA ASN A 174 3.83 4.35 -36.40
C ASN A 174 3.19 5.52 -37.13
N LEU A 175 2.14 6.09 -36.53
CA LEU A 175 1.61 7.38 -36.96
C LEU A 175 2.53 8.50 -36.46
N GLY A 176 2.97 9.37 -37.35
CA GLY A 176 3.91 10.46 -37.08
C GLY A 176 4.02 11.41 -38.27
N GLU A 177 5.07 12.24 -38.27
CA GLU A 177 5.28 13.25 -39.32
C GLU A 177 5.42 12.62 -40.72
N GLN A 178 6.02 11.44 -40.81
CA GLN A 178 6.22 10.74 -42.10
C GLN A 178 5.00 9.94 -42.54
N VAL A 179 4.23 9.39 -41.59
CA VAL A 179 3.03 8.58 -41.86
C VAL A 179 1.84 9.26 -41.19
N ASN A 180 1.21 10.21 -41.87
CA ASN A 180 0.08 11.01 -41.37
C ASN A 180 -1.20 10.88 -42.21
N SER A 181 -1.14 10.12 -43.31
CA SER A 181 -2.26 9.89 -44.21
C SER A 181 -2.20 8.48 -44.80
N VAL A 182 -3.33 8.00 -45.32
CA VAL A 182 -3.38 6.72 -46.06
C VAL A 182 -2.43 6.70 -47.23
N ARG A 183 -2.26 7.84 -47.92
CA ARG A 183 -1.36 7.97 -49.05
C ARG A 183 0.09 7.75 -48.64
N SER A 184 0.55 8.44 -47.58
CA SER A 184 1.93 8.30 -47.08
C SER A 184 2.22 6.93 -46.47
N LEU A 185 1.19 6.14 -46.20
CA LEU A 185 1.31 4.78 -45.69
C LEU A 185 1.47 3.74 -46.81
N ILE A 186 0.97 4.04 -48.02
CA ILE A 186 0.93 3.12 -49.16
C ILE A 186 2.08 3.41 -50.14
N GLU A 187 2.57 4.64 -50.25
CA GLU A 187 3.78 5.04 -50.99
C GLU A 187 5.06 4.60 -50.24
#